data_aa9475f032ca03beb9e01733d5f8054a
#
_entry.id   aa9475f032ca03beb9e01733d5f8054a
#
_cell.length_a   1.000
_cell.length_b   1.000
_cell.length_c   1.000
_cell.angle_alpha   90.00
_cell.angle_beta   90.00
_cell.angle_gamma   90.00
#
_symmetry.space_group_name_H-M   'P 1'
#
loop_
_entity.id
_entity.type
_entity.pdbx_description
1 polymer ?
#
loop_
_entity_poly.entity_id
_entity_poly.type
_entity_poly.pdbx_seq_one_letter_code
_entity_poly.pdbx_strand_id
1 'polypeptide(L)'
;GLEAESPVEAVVRLTLNEQPRDAFVAACMVMHSLSGFDRFNLGDSREKCEHIRRDMLAQLGRCPNHSGYLRAQALIKAADGGCDNVFEASVLWIIKSLYSGRVVTQYPIIIGDNTYFGDIVLPDLKIIVEPDGRTKFGDNEQEVRENTGKWLSRQHDLANAGWRVIRARWHDTDD
;
A
#
# COMPACT_ATOMS: atom_id res chain seq x y z
N GLY A 1 5.29 -33.34 15.51
CA GLY A 1 4.45 -32.16 15.68
C GLY A 1 4.11 -31.58 14.33
N LEU A 2 2.90 -31.10 14.13
CA LEU A 2 2.52 -30.30 12.95
C LEU A 2 3.23 -28.95 13.11
N GLU A 3 4.25 -28.69 12.30
CA GLU A 3 4.82 -27.36 12.20
C GLU A 3 3.83 -26.48 11.42
N ALA A 4 3.41 -25.39 12.02
CA ALA A 4 2.58 -24.41 11.34
C ALA A 4 3.39 -23.70 10.27
N GLU A 5 2.83 -23.55 9.08
CA GLU A 5 3.45 -22.79 7.99
C GLU A 5 3.64 -21.32 8.43
N SER A 6 4.81 -20.74 8.19
CA SER A 6 5.06 -19.34 8.50
C SER A 6 4.29 -18.42 7.56
N PRO A 7 3.96 -17.17 7.97
CA PRO A 7 3.29 -16.20 7.08
C PRO A 7 4.06 -15.96 5.76
N VAL A 8 5.40 -15.99 5.80
CA VAL A 8 6.25 -15.85 4.62
C VAL A 8 6.09 -17.04 3.67
N GLU A 9 6.10 -18.27 4.20
CA GLU A 9 5.90 -19.49 3.40
C GLU A 9 4.49 -19.51 2.78
N ALA A 10 3.47 -19.19 3.58
CA ALA A 10 2.09 -19.14 3.11
C ALA A 10 1.91 -18.14 1.96
N VAL A 11 2.44 -16.93 2.09
CA VAL A 11 2.30 -15.91 1.04
C VAL A 11 3.11 -16.26 -0.22
N VAL A 12 4.29 -16.85 -0.10
CA VAL A 12 5.07 -17.32 -1.26
C VAL A 12 4.29 -18.41 -2.02
N ARG A 13 3.65 -19.33 -1.31
CA ARG A 13 2.79 -20.36 -1.93
C ARG A 13 1.59 -19.73 -2.65
N LEU A 14 0.96 -18.68 -2.08
CA LEU A 14 -0.10 -17.93 -2.75
C LEU A 14 0.41 -17.25 -4.03
N THR A 15 1.58 -16.61 -4.01
CA THR A 15 2.14 -15.96 -5.21
C THR A 15 2.47 -16.94 -6.34
N LEU A 16 2.76 -18.19 -6.01
CA LEU A 16 3.00 -19.26 -6.98
C LEU A 16 1.73 -19.77 -7.64
N ASN A 17 0.61 -19.87 -6.90
CA ASN A 17 -0.54 -20.68 -7.27
C ASN A 17 -1.84 -19.88 -7.49
N GLU A 18 -2.04 -18.78 -6.75
CA GLU A 18 -3.30 -18.05 -6.75
C GLU A 18 -3.38 -16.97 -7.85
N GLN A 19 -4.55 -16.34 -7.95
CA GLN A 19 -4.75 -15.21 -8.85
C GLN A 19 -3.79 -14.06 -8.52
N PRO A 20 -3.18 -13.41 -9.51
CA PRO A 20 -2.12 -12.41 -9.29
C PRO A 20 -2.52 -11.27 -8.36
N ARG A 21 -3.77 -10.77 -8.48
CA ARG A 21 -4.29 -9.71 -7.60
C ARG A 21 -4.34 -10.14 -6.15
N ASP A 22 -4.95 -11.29 -5.88
CA ASP A 22 -5.15 -11.79 -4.52
C ASP A 22 -3.81 -12.11 -3.85
N ALA A 23 -2.90 -12.72 -4.60
CA ALA A 23 -1.54 -13.00 -4.15
C ALA A 23 -0.74 -11.72 -3.86
N PHE A 24 -0.87 -10.69 -4.69
CA PHE A 24 -0.25 -9.38 -4.45
C PHE A 24 -0.79 -8.72 -3.19
N VAL A 25 -2.12 -8.68 -3.04
CA VAL A 25 -2.77 -8.12 -1.84
C VAL A 25 -2.31 -8.86 -0.59
N ALA A 26 -2.28 -10.19 -0.61
CA ALA A 26 -1.78 -10.99 0.50
C ALA A 26 -0.31 -10.66 0.84
N ALA A 27 0.55 -10.48 -0.17
CA ALA A 27 1.94 -10.10 0.02
C ALA A 27 2.08 -8.72 0.66
N CYS A 28 1.27 -7.72 0.26
CA CYS A 28 1.23 -6.41 0.88
C CYS A 28 0.81 -6.51 2.36
N MET A 29 -0.26 -7.25 2.66
CA MET A 29 -0.79 -7.39 4.03
C MET A 29 0.17 -8.13 4.97
N VAL A 30 0.81 -9.20 4.50
CA VAL A 30 1.83 -9.90 5.30
C VAL A 30 3.04 -8.99 5.54
N MET A 31 3.48 -8.26 4.53
CA MET A 31 4.59 -7.30 4.67
C MET A 31 4.23 -6.18 5.66
N HIS A 32 3.04 -5.61 5.58
CA HIS A 32 2.52 -4.61 6.53
C HIS A 32 2.52 -5.14 7.96
N SER A 33 1.90 -6.30 8.17
CA SER A 33 1.76 -6.93 9.49
C SER A 33 3.11 -7.27 10.13
N LEU A 34 4.00 -7.91 9.38
CA LEU A 34 5.29 -8.35 9.90
C LEU A 34 6.27 -7.19 10.13
N SER A 35 6.19 -6.11 9.34
CA SER A 35 7.03 -4.92 9.53
C SER A 35 6.53 -4.04 10.68
N GLY A 36 5.26 -4.15 11.07
CA GLY A 36 4.63 -3.18 11.95
C GLY A 36 4.71 -1.77 11.36
N PHE A 37 4.33 -1.63 10.09
CA PHE A 37 4.55 -0.40 9.31
C PHE A 37 4.00 0.83 10.03
N ASP A 38 4.84 1.84 10.22
CA ASP A 38 4.49 3.12 10.82
C ASP A 38 4.88 4.26 9.88
N ARG A 39 3.90 5.05 9.44
CA ARG A 39 4.10 6.21 8.56
C ARG A 39 4.91 7.33 9.19
N PHE A 40 4.95 7.40 10.53
CA PHE A 40 5.73 8.40 11.26
C PHE A 40 7.19 7.98 11.44
N ASN A 41 7.53 6.71 11.16
CA ASN A 41 8.89 6.18 11.16
C ASN A 41 9.18 5.44 9.85
N LEU A 42 9.08 6.16 8.72
CA LEU A 42 9.19 5.58 7.37
C LEU A 42 10.52 4.87 7.12
N GLY A 43 11.64 5.41 7.63
CA GLY A 43 12.97 4.82 7.42
C GLY A 43 13.03 3.38 7.92
N ASP A 44 12.72 3.18 9.19
CA ASP A 44 12.69 1.88 9.86
C ASP A 44 11.64 0.94 9.22
N SER A 45 10.44 1.46 8.95
CA SER A 45 9.37 0.68 8.32
C SER A 45 9.76 0.16 6.94
N ARG A 46 10.39 0.98 6.11
CA ARG A 46 10.88 0.59 4.78
C ARG A 46 12.01 -0.43 4.85
N GLU A 47 12.94 -0.27 5.78
CA GLU A 47 14.02 -1.22 6.00
C GLU A 47 13.48 -2.61 6.42
N LYS A 48 12.51 -2.65 7.34
CA LYS A 48 11.83 -3.88 7.73
C LYS A 48 11.09 -4.53 6.56
N CYS A 49 10.37 -3.73 5.75
CA CYS A 49 9.71 -4.25 4.54
C CYS A 49 10.71 -4.88 3.56
N GLU A 50 11.89 -4.27 3.36
CA GLU A 50 12.92 -4.83 2.50
C GLU A 50 13.53 -6.11 3.07
N HIS A 51 13.62 -6.24 4.39
CA HIS A 51 14.04 -7.49 5.02
C HIS A 51 13.04 -8.61 4.74
N ILE A 52 11.74 -8.36 4.98
CA ILE A 52 10.67 -9.32 4.71
C ILE A 52 10.61 -9.69 3.22
N ARG A 53 10.80 -8.74 2.33
CA ARG A 53 10.88 -8.99 0.88
C ARG A 53 12.00 -9.94 0.53
N ARG A 54 13.19 -9.75 1.12
CA ARG A 54 14.34 -10.66 0.92
C ARG A 54 14.03 -12.06 1.43
N ASP A 55 13.35 -12.20 2.57
CA ASP A 55 12.94 -13.49 3.11
C ASP A 55 11.94 -14.21 2.18
N MET A 56 10.94 -13.48 1.66
CA MET A 56 10.01 -14.00 0.66
C MET A 56 10.73 -14.48 -0.61
N LEU A 57 11.68 -13.69 -1.13
CA LEU A 57 12.45 -14.07 -2.32
C LEU A 57 13.38 -15.25 -2.05
N ALA A 58 13.98 -15.33 -0.88
CA ALA A 58 14.79 -16.48 -0.47
C ALA A 58 13.96 -17.76 -0.36
N GLN A 59 12.75 -17.67 0.20
CA GLN A 59 11.82 -18.78 0.27
C GLN A 59 11.35 -19.20 -1.15
N LEU A 60 11.03 -18.24 -2.02
CA LEU A 60 10.69 -18.51 -3.43
C LEU A 60 11.84 -19.23 -4.16
N GLY A 61 13.09 -18.86 -3.86
CA GLY A 61 14.30 -19.49 -4.43
C GLY A 61 14.42 -21.00 -4.18
N ARG A 62 13.64 -21.57 -3.26
CA ARG A 62 13.54 -23.03 -3.03
C ARG A 62 12.71 -23.75 -4.09
N CYS A 63 11.96 -23.01 -4.91
CA CYS A 63 11.06 -23.54 -5.94
C CYS A 63 11.41 -23.03 -7.36
N PRO A 64 12.68 -23.08 -7.82
CA PRO A 64 13.13 -22.40 -9.03
C PRO A 64 12.48 -22.93 -10.31
N ASN A 65 12.04 -24.18 -10.30
CA ASN A 65 11.43 -24.86 -11.45
C ASN A 65 9.90 -24.76 -11.50
N HIS A 66 9.28 -24.04 -10.57
CA HIS A 66 7.83 -23.89 -10.56
C HIS A 66 7.38 -22.97 -11.72
N SER A 67 6.34 -23.35 -12.45
CA SER A 67 5.84 -22.61 -13.61
C SER A 67 5.43 -21.15 -13.29
N GLY A 68 4.99 -20.88 -12.04
CA GLY A 68 4.65 -19.56 -11.53
C GLY A 68 5.82 -18.73 -10.98
N TYR A 69 7.06 -19.21 -11.03
CA TYR A 69 8.22 -18.61 -10.37
C TYR A 69 8.44 -17.13 -10.75
N LEU A 70 8.50 -16.82 -12.05
CA LEU A 70 8.76 -15.46 -12.53
C LEU A 70 7.61 -14.50 -12.14
N ARG A 71 6.37 -14.99 -12.22
CA ARG A 71 5.19 -14.25 -11.77
C ARG A 71 5.28 -13.95 -10.27
N ALA A 72 5.53 -14.97 -9.45
CA ALA A 72 5.67 -14.82 -8.00
C ALA A 72 6.79 -13.83 -7.63
N GLN A 73 7.93 -13.91 -8.31
CA GLN A 73 9.03 -12.97 -8.13
C GLN A 73 8.61 -11.53 -8.43
N ALA A 74 7.87 -11.31 -9.51
CA ALA A 74 7.37 -9.99 -9.88
C ALA A 74 6.38 -9.45 -8.84
N LEU A 75 5.45 -10.28 -8.36
CA LEU A 75 4.47 -9.92 -7.33
C LEU A 75 5.14 -9.53 -6.01
N ILE A 76 6.09 -10.34 -5.54
CA ILE A 76 6.84 -10.08 -4.29
C ILE A 76 7.66 -8.79 -4.41
N LYS A 77 8.33 -8.56 -5.55
CA LYS A 77 9.09 -7.33 -5.80
C LYS A 77 8.20 -6.10 -5.85
N ALA A 78 6.99 -6.22 -6.36
CA ALA A 78 6.03 -5.11 -6.49
C ALA A 78 5.24 -4.83 -5.21
N ALA A 79 5.10 -5.81 -4.30
CA ALA A 79 4.35 -5.66 -3.05
C ALA A 79 4.92 -4.55 -2.16
N ASP A 80 4.06 -3.90 -1.39
CA ASP A 80 4.43 -2.76 -0.54
C ASP A 80 3.69 -2.84 0.80
N GLY A 81 4.44 -2.80 1.91
CA GLY A 81 3.89 -2.87 3.27
C GLY A 81 3.25 -1.56 3.77
N GLY A 82 3.30 -0.48 2.98
CA GLY A 82 2.67 0.78 3.34
C GLY A 82 1.16 0.84 3.06
N CYS A 83 0.54 -0.25 2.60
CA CYS A 83 -0.92 -0.37 2.50
C CYS A 83 -1.49 -0.78 3.85
N ASP A 84 -2.34 0.05 4.45
CA ASP A 84 -2.92 -0.19 5.77
C ASP A 84 -4.04 -1.27 5.74
N ASN A 85 -4.61 -1.53 4.57
CA ASN A 85 -5.70 -2.50 4.40
C ASN A 85 -5.77 -3.09 2.98
N VAL A 86 -6.64 -4.11 2.84
CA VAL A 86 -6.87 -4.85 1.58
C VAL A 86 -7.31 -3.95 0.44
N PHE A 87 -8.12 -2.93 0.73
CA PHE A 87 -8.61 -2.01 -0.31
C PHE A 87 -7.48 -1.16 -0.88
N GLU A 88 -6.63 -0.59 -0.03
CA GLU A 88 -5.44 0.13 -0.48
C GLU A 88 -4.51 -0.74 -1.33
N ALA A 89 -4.27 -1.99 -0.89
CA ALA A 89 -3.46 -2.94 -1.66
C ALA A 89 -4.09 -3.28 -3.02
N SER A 90 -5.44 -3.38 -3.09
CA SER A 90 -6.16 -3.62 -4.34
C SER A 90 -6.06 -2.43 -5.29
N VAL A 91 -6.20 -1.21 -4.79
CA VAL A 91 -6.01 0.02 -5.57
C VAL A 91 -4.55 0.14 -6.05
N LEU A 92 -3.59 -0.17 -5.17
CA LEU A 92 -2.17 -0.19 -5.53
C LEU A 92 -1.88 -1.20 -6.66
N TRP A 93 -2.50 -2.38 -6.61
CA TRP A 93 -2.42 -3.38 -7.69
C TRP A 93 -2.86 -2.81 -9.03
N ILE A 94 -4.04 -2.18 -9.08
CA ILE A 94 -4.58 -1.57 -10.31
C ILE A 94 -3.62 -0.52 -10.85
N ILE A 95 -3.17 0.40 -10.00
CA ILE A 95 -2.25 1.47 -10.40
C ILE A 95 -0.96 0.89 -10.97
N LYS A 96 -0.32 -0.06 -10.27
CA LYS A 96 0.93 -0.69 -10.74
C LYS A 96 0.75 -1.55 -12.00
N SER A 97 -0.46 -2.02 -12.27
CA SER A 97 -0.77 -2.74 -13.51
C SER A 97 -0.92 -1.82 -14.72
N LEU A 98 -1.29 -0.57 -14.50
CA LEU A 98 -1.58 0.41 -15.55
C LEU A 98 -0.46 1.46 -15.74
N TYR A 99 0.35 1.71 -14.70
CA TYR A 99 1.36 2.75 -14.69
C TYR A 99 2.73 2.18 -14.31
N SER A 100 3.69 2.38 -15.21
CA SER A 100 5.08 1.90 -15.06
C SER A 100 6.02 2.88 -14.36
N GLY A 101 5.55 4.09 -14.05
CA GLY A 101 6.32 5.11 -13.37
C GLY A 101 6.39 4.87 -11.85
N ARG A 102 6.93 5.86 -11.15
CA ARG A 102 7.12 5.77 -9.69
C ARG A 102 5.79 5.82 -8.95
N VAL A 103 5.51 4.80 -8.14
CA VAL A 103 4.35 4.71 -7.23
C VAL A 103 4.87 4.44 -5.82
N VAL A 104 4.46 5.25 -4.86
CA VAL A 104 4.91 5.18 -3.46
C VAL A 104 3.72 5.23 -2.53
N THR A 105 3.66 4.33 -1.54
CA THR A 105 2.65 4.37 -0.48
C THR A 105 3.12 5.24 0.69
N GLN A 106 2.19 5.80 1.47
CA GLN A 106 2.47 6.62 2.65
C GLN A 106 3.55 7.69 2.38
N TYR A 107 3.39 8.41 1.25
CA TYR A 107 4.37 9.39 0.80
C TYR A 107 4.23 10.71 1.57
N PRO A 108 5.31 11.22 2.21
CA PRO A 108 5.28 12.49 2.91
C PRO A 108 5.32 13.67 1.91
N ILE A 109 4.35 14.57 2.03
CA ILE A 109 4.23 15.79 1.24
C ILE A 109 4.38 16.97 2.20
N ILE A 110 5.46 17.71 2.05
CA ILE A 110 5.80 18.85 2.92
C ILE A 110 5.33 20.14 2.23
N ILE A 111 4.48 20.90 2.91
CA ILE A 111 3.96 22.19 2.44
C ILE A 111 4.05 23.19 3.59
N GLY A 112 4.99 24.15 3.51
CA GLY A 112 5.34 25.01 4.64
C GLY A 112 5.77 24.20 5.85
N ASP A 113 5.11 24.42 6.97
CA ASP A 113 5.38 23.71 8.25
C ASP A 113 4.56 22.41 8.39
N ASN A 114 3.68 22.09 7.42
CA ASN A 114 2.82 20.92 7.47
C ASN A 114 3.40 19.75 6.70
N THR A 115 3.28 18.54 7.28
CA THR A 115 3.56 17.29 6.58
C THR A 115 2.27 16.50 6.43
N TYR A 116 1.89 16.23 5.20
CA TYR A 116 0.76 15.38 4.84
C TYR A 116 1.26 14.04 4.33
N PHE A 117 0.51 12.97 4.57
CA PHE A 117 0.80 11.65 4.01
C PHE A 117 -0.25 11.31 2.97
N GLY A 118 0.20 10.92 1.78
CA GLY A 118 -0.67 10.36 0.75
C GLY A 118 -0.64 8.84 0.79
N ASP A 119 -1.79 8.19 0.77
CA ASP A 119 -1.88 6.72 0.86
C ASP A 119 -1.16 6.04 -0.30
N ILE A 120 -1.48 6.45 -1.53
CA ILE A 120 -0.79 6.01 -2.75
C ILE A 120 -0.49 7.24 -3.59
N VAL A 121 0.77 7.47 -3.92
CA VAL A 121 1.21 8.69 -4.60
C VAL A 121 2.00 8.35 -5.85
N LEU A 122 1.72 9.08 -6.92
CA LEU A 122 2.48 9.12 -8.16
C LEU A 122 3.24 10.47 -8.20
N PRO A 123 4.45 10.54 -7.61
CA PRO A 123 5.13 11.82 -7.39
C PRO A 123 5.44 12.57 -8.67
N ASP A 124 5.81 11.86 -9.73
CA ASP A 124 6.18 12.45 -11.02
C ASP A 124 5.01 13.15 -11.72
N LEU A 125 3.78 12.71 -11.38
CA LEU A 125 2.53 13.28 -11.88
C LEU A 125 1.85 14.23 -10.89
N LYS A 126 2.39 14.35 -9.68
CA LYS A 126 1.74 15.04 -8.54
C LYS A 126 0.31 14.57 -8.29
N ILE A 127 0.09 13.26 -8.37
CA ILE A 127 -1.21 12.64 -8.10
C ILE A 127 -1.15 11.88 -6.78
N ILE A 128 -2.16 12.09 -5.95
CA ILE A 128 -2.43 11.35 -4.71
C ILE A 128 -3.70 10.56 -4.95
N VAL A 129 -3.66 9.25 -4.71
CA VAL A 129 -4.84 8.39 -4.72
C VAL A 129 -5.14 8.00 -3.29
N GLU A 130 -6.34 8.36 -2.83
CA GLU A 130 -6.87 8.06 -1.49
C GLU A 130 -7.98 7.03 -1.63
N PRO A 131 -7.76 5.78 -1.18
CA PRO A 131 -8.81 4.80 -1.09
C PRO A 131 -9.81 5.23 0.00
N ASP A 132 -11.01 5.65 -0.40
CA ASP A 132 -12.03 6.19 0.51
C ASP A 132 -12.85 5.04 1.13
N GLY A 133 -12.36 4.53 2.25
CA GLY A 133 -13.10 3.68 3.15
C GLY A 133 -13.89 4.52 4.15
N ARG A 134 -14.95 5.22 3.76
CA ARG A 134 -15.87 6.00 4.61
C ARG A 134 -15.13 6.88 5.63
N THR A 135 -14.90 8.13 5.30
CA THR A 135 -14.39 9.13 6.24
C THR A 135 -15.40 9.31 7.38
N LYS A 136 -15.12 8.73 8.55
CA LYS A 136 -15.85 9.09 9.77
C LYS A 136 -15.37 10.47 10.18
N PHE A 137 -16.19 11.49 9.95
CA PHE A 137 -15.88 12.87 10.36
C PHE A 137 -15.99 13.12 11.87
N GLY A 138 -16.36 12.12 12.65
CA GLY A 138 -16.51 12.17 14.11
C GLY A 138 -17.89 11.75 14.57
N ASP A 139 -18.02 11.50 15.89
CA ASP A 139 -19.26 11.01 16.51
C ASP A 139 -20.15 12.16 17.07
N ASN A 140 -19.66 13.42 17.07
CA ASN A 140 -20.40 14.60 17.51
C ASN A 140 -20.17 15.80 16.57
N GLU A 141 -21.07 16.82 16.64
CA GLU A 141 -21.04 17.99 15.75
C GLU A 141 -19.75 18.81 15.82
N GLN A 142 -19.11 18.91 16.98
CA GLN A 142 -17.88 19.67 17.15
C GLN A 142 -16.70 18.97 16.49
N GLU A 143 -16.55 17.66 16.69
CA GLU A 143 -15.53 16.84 16.01
C GLU A 143 -15.72 16.85 14.49
N VAL A 144 -16.96 16.76 14.03
CA VAL A 144 -17.29 16.87 12.60
C VAL A 144 -16.83 18.21 12.02
N ARG A 145 -17.09 19.33 12.71
CA ARG A 145 -16.66 20.67 12.25
C ARG A 145 -15.14 20.81 12.22
N GLU A 146 -14.45 20.39 13.28
CA GLU A 146 -12.97 20.47 13.38
C GLU A 146 -12.29 19.59 12.33
N ASN A 147 -12.75 18.36 12.17
CA ASN A 147 -12.20 17.42 11.19
C ASN A 147 -12.49 17.87 9.75
N THR A 148 -13.67 18.44 9.50
CA THR A 148 -14.01 19.02 8.19
C THR A 148 -13.13 20.23 7.89
N GLY A 149 -12.85 21.10 8.86
CA GLY A 149 -11.97 22.25 8.72
C GLY A 149 -10.53 21.83 8.39
N LYS A 150 -9.97 20.87 9.13
CA LYS A 150 -8.64 20.32 8.88
C LYS A 150 -8.56 19.66 7.51
N TRP A 151 -9.59 18.93 7.13
CA TRP A 151 -9.69 18.28 5.84
C TRP A 151 -9.71 19.30 4.68
N LEU A 152 -10.52 20.36 4.78
CA LEU A 152 -10.58 21.42 3.78
C LEU A 152 -9.26 22.16 3.65
N SER A 153 -8.59 22.48 4.77
CA SER A 153 -7.26 23.10 4.77
C SER A 153 -6.25 22.22 4.05
N ARG A 154 -6.21 20.93 4.36
CA ARG A 154 -5.34 19.96 3.68
C ARG A 154 -5.58 19.92 2.16
N GLN A 155 -6.85 19.88 1.73
CA GLN A 155 -7.19 19.86 0.30
C GLN A 155 -6.75 21.15 -0.40
N HIS A 156 -6.93 22.30 0.27
CA HIS A 156 -6.51 23.60 -0.25
C HIS A 156 -4.97 23.68 -0.40
N ASP A 157 -4.22 23.27 0.63
CA ASP A 157 -2.76 23.27 0.63
C ASP A 157 -2.21 22.38 -0.48
N LEU A 158 -2.74 21.15 -0.61
CA LEU A 158 -2.35 20.22 -1.65
C LEU A 158 -2.62 20.77 -3.06
N ALA A 159 -3.82 21.33 -3.27
CA ALA A 159 -4.19 21.91 -4.56
C ALA A 159 -3.30 23.11 -4.94
N ASN A 160 -3.01 24.01 -3.99
CA ASN A 160 -2.13 25.16 -4.20
C ASN A 160 -0.69 24.74 -4.50
N ALA A 161 -0.23 23.61 -3.95
CA ALA A 161 1.09 23.02 -4.26
C ALA A 161 1.09 22.22 -5.57
N GLY A 162 -0.04 22.21 -6.30
CA GLY A 162 -0.20 21.56 -7.60
C GLY A 162 -0.44 20.06 -7.54
N TRP A 163 -0.83 19.54 -6.37
CA TRP A 163 -1.22 18.15 -6.20
C TRP A 163 -2.68 17.91 -6.59
N ARG A 164 -2.94 16.81 -7.27
CA ARG A 164 -4.28 16.35 -7.62
C ARG A 164 -4.64 15.15 -6.75
N VAL A 165 -5.72 15.27 -5.98
CA VAL A 165 -6.25 14.18 -5.16
C VAL A 165 -7.36 13.45 -5.90
N ILE A 166 -7.22 12.14 -6.03
CA ILE A 166 -8.21 11.23 -6.63
C ILE A 166 -8.68 10.28 -5.53
N ARG A 167 -10.00 10.13 -5.38
CA ARG A 167 -10.58 9.18 -4.43
C ARG A 167 -11.01 7.93 -5.16
N ALA A 168 -10.50 6.78 -4.72
CA ALA A 168 -10.93 5.48 -5.18
C ALA A 168 -11.99 4.91 -4.22
N ARG A 169 -13.00 4.25 -4.74
CA ARG A 169 -14.05 3.56 -3.99
C ARG A 169 -14.06 2.09 -4.33
N TRP A 170 -14.65 1.25 -3.46
CA TRP A 170 -14.68 -0.19 -3.69
C TRP A 170 -15.24 -0.59 -5.07
N HIS A 171 -16.32 0.05 -5.52
CA HIS A 171 -16.91 -0.23 -6.83
C HIS A 171 -16.01 0.14 -8.03
N ASP A 172 -14.94 0.92 -7.79
CA ASP A 172 -13.95 1.23 -8.83
C ASP A 172 -12.94 0.07 -9.02
N THR A 173 -13.02 -0.98 -8.19
CA THR A 173 -12.11 -2.13 -8.21
C THR A 173 -12.76 -3.45 -8.67
N ASP A 174 -14.04 -3.41 -9.05
CA ASP A 174 -14.87 -4.59 -9.32
C ASP A 174 -14.85 -5.07 -10.80
N ASP A 175 -13.88 -4.66 -11.63
CA ASP A 175 -13.74 -5.13 -13.03
C ASP A 175 -12.67 -6.22 -13.18
#